data_d6690b0ccf4a0554dba46d297c0202ff
#
_entry.id   d6690b0ccf4a0554dba46d297c0202ff
#
_cell.length_a   1.000
_cell.length_b   1.000
_cell.length_c   1.000
_cell.angle_alpha   90.00
_cell.angle_beta   90.00
_cell.angle_gamma   90.00
#
_symmetry.space_group_name_H-M   'P 1'
#
loop_
_entity.id
_entity.type
_entity.pdbx_description
1 polymer ?
#
loop_
_entity_poly.entity_id
_entity_poly.type
_entity_poly.pdbx_seq_one_letter_code
_entity_poly.pdbx_strand_id
1 'polypeptide(L)'
;MSIVKKLIKDHKMIPHPEGGHYVEIFRNDDVTHIYFLLEAHENSHWHRITKTETLHFYSGSPLNVYTSKDGVEFQIDEIGSNNNFMYTVEKGTWFALKSTGAYSLIGCTVAPAFEFEDLELAPKAVSYTHLRAHETLG
;
A
#
# COMPACT_ATOMS: atom_id res chain seq x y z
N MET A 1 15.70 -18.19 9.52
CA MET A 1 15.30 -17.08 8.65
C MET A 1 13.92 -16.61 9.04
N SER A 2 13.72 -15.31 9.16
CA SER A 2 12.43 -14.76 9.50
C SER A 2 11.42 -15.01 8.37
N ILE A 3 10.13 -14.97 8.71
CA ILE A 3 9.08 -15.11 7.71
C ILE A 3 9.19 -14.03 6.62
N VAL A 4 9.53 -12.79 7.01
CA VAL A 4 9.70 -11.69 6.06
C VAL A 4 10.82 -11.97 5.07
N LYS A 5 11.99 -12.37 5.56
CA LYS A 5 13.12 -12.69 4.69
C LYS A 5 12.79 -13.86 3.78
N LYS A 6 12.06 -14.84 4.29
CA LYS A 6 11.63 -16.00 3.50
C LYS A 6 10.67 -15.58 2.37
N LEU A 7 9.70 -14.73 2.68
CA LEU A 7 8.75 -14.23 1.68
C LEU A 7 9.48 -13.45 0.57
N ILE A 8 10.39 -12.56 0.96
CA ILE A 8 11.15 -11.77 0.00
C ILE A 8 11.97 -12.68 -0.91
N LYS A 9 12.66 -13.66 -0.32
CA LYS A 9 13.50 -14.58 -1.09
C LYS A 9 12.68 -15.50 -1.99
N ASP A 10 11.66 -16.16 -1.44
CA ASP A 10 10.88 -17.16 -2.17
C ASP A 10 10.12 -16.54 -3.35
N HIS A 11 9.65 -15.31 -3.20
CA HIS A 11 8.89 -14.61 -4.23
C HIS A 11 9.73 -13.65 -5.04
N LYS A 12 11.03 -13.52 -4.75
CA LYS A 12 11.94 -12.60 -5.45
C LYS A 12 11.46 -11.16 -5.40
N MET A 13 11.02 -10.74 -4.23
CA MET A 13 10.48 -9.40 -4.04
C MET A 13 11.61 -8.37 -4.07
N ILE A 14 11.31 -7.20 -4.61
CA ILE A 14 12.26 -6.08 -4.72
C ILE A 14 11.68 -4.84 -4.04
N PRO A 15 12.54 -3.86 -3.67
CA PRO A 15 12.03 -2.62 -3.06
C PRO A 15 11.08 -1.88 -3.98
N HIS A 16 9.99 -1.34 -3.40
CA HIS A 16 9.02 -0.52 -4.12
C HIS A 16 9.36 0.96 -3.96
N PRO A 17 9.16 1.80 -4.99
CA PRO A 17 9.42 3.24 -4.88
C PRO A 17 8.66 3.93 -3.75
N GLU A 18 7.46 3.47 -3.42
CA GLU A 18 6.66 4.04 -2.34
C GLU A 18 7.03 3.51 -0.95
N GLY A 19 7.94 2.56 -0.86
CA GLY A 19 8.31 1.86 0.37
C GLY A 19 7.83 0.42 0.35
N GLY A 20 8.45 -0.44 1.18
CA GLY A 20 8.14 -1.86 1.21
C GLY A 20 8.77 -2.64 0.06
N HIS A 21 8.33 -3.87 -0.10
CA HIS A 21 8.80 -4.78 -1.15
C HIS A 21 7.62 -5.32 -1.95
N TYR A 22 7.86 -5.61 -3.22
CA TYR A 22 6.80 -6.13 -4.08
C TYR A 22 7.34 -7.07 -5.14
N VAL A 23 6.42 -7.83 -5.74
CA VAL A 23 6.70 -8.61 -6.94
C VAL A 23 5.43 -8.65 -7.79
N GLU A 24 5.60 -8.47 -9.10
CA GLU A 24 4.47 -8.56 -10.03
C GLU A 24 4.17 -10.02 -10.30
N ILE A 25 2.90 -10.41 -10.08
CA ILE A 25 2.43 -11.79 -10.23
C ILE A 25 1.80 -12.01 -11.60
N PHE A 26 1.11 -11.00 -12.11
CA PHE A 26 0.39 -11.13 -13.37
C PHE A 26 0.23 -9.76 -14.02
N ARG A 27 0.33 -9.75 -15.35
CA ARG A 27 0.09 -8.54 -16.14
C ARG A 27 -0.53 -8.88 -17.49
N ASN A 28 -1.58 -8.14 -17.84
CA ASN A 28 -2.04 -8.00 -19.21
C ASN A 28 -2.56 -6.57 -19.36
N ASP A 29 -3.19 -6.22 -20.48
CA ASP A 29 -3.64 -4.84 -20.70
C ASP A 29 -4.74 -4.39 -19.74
N ASP A 30 -5.48 -5.33 -19.19
CA ASP A 30 -6.65 -5.04 -18.38
C ASP A 30 -6.35 -4.96 -16.87
N VAL A 31 -5.27 -5.60 -16.42
CA VAL A 31 -5.03 -5.73 -14.99
C VAL A 31 -3.58 -6.05 -14.68
N THR A 32 -3.12 -5.57 -13.51
CA THR A 32 -1.89 -6.05 -12.88
C THR A 32 -2.20 -6.52 -11.47
N HIS A 33 -1.53 -7.59 -11.04
CA HIS A 33 -1.56 -8.09 -9.68
C HIS A 33 -0.14 -8.13 -9.13
N ILE A 34 0.04 -7.62 -7.92
CA ILE A 34 1.31 -7.73 -7.20
C ILE A 34 1.10 -8.32 -5.82
N TYR A 35 2.15 -8.91 -5.26
CA TYR A 35 2.28 -9.06 -3.82
C TYR A 35 3.00 -7.84 -3.29
N PHE A 36 2.58 -7.33 -2.15
CA PHE A 36 3.19 -6.18 -1.50
C PHE A 36 3.39 -6.48 -0.02
N LEU A 37 4.58 -6.21 0.47
CA LEU A 37 4.99 -6.56 1.83
C LEU A 37 5.50 -5.32 2.55
N LEU A 38 4.92 -5.04 3.73
CA LEU A 38 5.36 -3.95 4.61
C LEU A 38 5.76 -4.51 5.96
N GLU A 39 6.93 -4.13 6.45
CA GLU A 39 7.35 -4.43 7.81
C GLU A 39 6.95 -3.29 8.77
N ALA A 40 7.02 -3.56 10.07
CA ALA A 40 6.61 -2.61 11.10
C ALA A 40 7.32 -1.25 11.00
N HIS A 41 8.59 -1.25 10.57
CA HIS A 41 9.39 -0.02 10.47
C HIS A 41 9.23 0.69 9.13
N GLU A 42 8.41 0.16 8.24
CA GLU A 42 8.20 0.72 6.90
C GLU A 42 6.81 1.34 6.79
N ASN A 43 6.70 2.36 5.95
CA ASN A 43 5.42 2.90 5.50
C ASN A 43 5.44 2.89 3.99
N SER A 44 4.28 2.67 3.36
CA SER A 44 4.20 3.12 2.00
C SER A 44 4.02 4.64 2.04
N HIS A 45 4.79 5.36 1.22
CA HIS A 45 4.71 6.80 1.16
C HIS A 45 3.35 7.26 0.63
N TRP A 46 2.85 8.42 1.08
CA TRP A 46 1.62 8.97 0.53
C TRP A 46 1.73 9.11 -0.99
N HIS A 47 0.79 8.52 -1.67
CA HIS A 47 0.80 8.47 -3.14
C HIS A 47 -0.63 8.34 -3.67
N ARG A 48 -0.78 8.56 -4.96
CA ARG A 48 -2.03 8.27 -5.66
C ARG A 48 -1.71 7.72 -7.04
N ILE A 49 -2.67 7.03 -7.62
CA ILE A 49 -2.53 6.54 -8.98
C ILE A 49 -3.75 6.95 -9.80
N THR A 50 -3.58 6.94 -11.11
CA THR A 50 -4.63 7.37 -12.05
C THR A 50 -5.63 6.26 -12.35
N LYS A 51 -5.52 5.14 -11.67
CA LYS A 51 -6.37 3.95 -11.86
C LYS A 51 -6.89 3.46 -10.52
N THR A 52 -7.90 2.62 -10.54
CA THR A 52 -8.46 2.04 -9.32
C THR A 52 -7.60 0.88 -8.84
N GLU A 53 -7.33 0.85 -7.56
CA GLU A 53 -6.51 -0.20 -6.94
C GLU A 53 -7.28 -0.89 -5.83
N THR A 54 -7.30 -2.22 -5.83
CA THR A 54 -7.91 -3.01 -4.76
C THR A 54 -6.83 -3.74 -3.97
N LEU A 55 -6.90 -3.58 -2.65
CA LEU A 55 -5.99 -4.21 -1.70
C LEU A 55 -6.64 -5.45 -1.13
N HIS A 56 -5.91 -6.56 -1.05
CA HIS A 56 -6.36 -7.84 -0.52
C HIS A 56 -5.43 -8.27 0.60
N PHE A 57 -5.98 -8.52 1.78
CA PHE A 57 -5.16 -8.96 2.90
C PHE A 57 -4.89 -10.47 2.80
N TYR A 58 -3.61 -10.86 2.93
CA TYR A 58 -3.21 -12.26 2.86
C TYR A 58 -2.70 -12.81 4.19
N SER A 59 -1.76 -12.15 4.84
CA SER A 59 -1.20 -12.68 6.07
C SER A 59 -0.44 -11.62 6.87
N GLY A 60 -0.13 -11.99 8.10
CA GLY A 60 0.60 -11.11 9.02
C GLY A 60 -0.33 -10.30 9.89
N SER A 61 0.14 -9.15 10.31
CA SER A 61 -0.66 -8.23 11.14
C SER A 61 -1.62 -7.44 10.26
N PRO A 62 -2.77 -7.03 10.80
CA PRO A 62 -3.69 -6.17 10.04
C PRO A 62 -2.99 -4.94 9.49
N LEU A 63 -3.49 -4.44 8.37
CA LEU A 63 -2.93 -3.30 7.67
C LEU A 63 -3.84 -2.10 7.83
N ASN A 64 -3.28 -0.95 8.21
CA ASN A 64 -4.00 0.31 8.18
C ASN A 64 -3.88 0.95 6.80
N VAL A 65 -5.03 1.35 6.26
CA VAL A 65 -5.14 2.07 4.99
C VAL A 65 -5.57 3.50 5.31
N TYR A 66 -4.70 4.45 5.02
CA TYR A 66 -4.97 5.87 5.21
C TYR A 66 -5.34 6.46 3.86
N THR A 67 -6.46 7.15 3.77
CA THR A 67 -6.92 7.76 2.51
C THR A 67 -7.28 9.22 2.71
N SER A 68 -7.09 10.03 1.66
CA SER A 68 -7.47 11.43 1.65
C SER A 68 -7.79 11.84 0.23
N LYS A 69 -8.92 12.51 0.05
CA LYS A 69 -9.30 13.02 -1.28
C LYS A 69 -8.72 14.40 -1.54
N ASP A 70 -8.53 15.20 -0.50
CA ASP A 70 -8.11 16.59 -0.62
C ASP A 70 -6.72 16.88 -0.04
N GLY A 71 -6.09 15.89 0.60
CA GLY A 71 -4.78 16.06 1.24
C GLY A 71 -4.85 16.75 2.60
N VAL A 72 -6.05 17.04 3.09
CA VAL A 72 -6.26 17.75 4.36
C VAL A 72 -6.99 16.87 5.37
N GLU A 73 -8.15 16.37 4.98
CA GLU A 73 -8.92 15.43 5.83
C GLU A 73 -8.62 14.01 5.37
N PHE A 74 -8.48 13.12 6.32
CA PHE A 74 -8.21 11.73 5.97
C PHE A 74 -8.98 10.78 6.88
N GLN A 75 -9.12 9.54 6.42
CA GLN A 75 -9.72 8.48 7.20
C GLN A 75 -8.78 7.28 7.25
N ILE A 76 -8.99 6.43 8.24
CA ILE A 76 -8.21 5.21 8.44
C ILE A 76 -9.16 4.04 8.41
N ASP A 77 -8.84 3.05 7.58
CA ASP A 77 -9.54 1.77 7.54
C ASP A 77 -8.52 0.69 7.84
N GLU A 78 -9.00 -0.44 8.37
CA GLU A 78 -8.12 -1.56 8.69
C GLU A 78 -8.60 -2.80 7.94
N ILE A 79 -7.69 -3.50 7.28
CA ILE A 79 -7.97 -4.80 6.67
C ILE A 79 -7.13 -5.87 7.34
N GLY A 80 -7.69 -7.10 7.42
CA GLY A 80 -7.04 -8.21 8.10
C GLY A 80 -7.58 -8.45 9.50
N SER A 81 -8.61 -7.70 9.91
CA SER A 81 -9.30 -7.89 11.19
C SER A 81 -10.79 -7.66 10.99
N ASN A 82 -11.58 -8.09 12.00
CA ASN A 82 -13.04 -7.89 11.99
C ASN A 82 -13.73 -8.35 10.70
N ASN A 83 -13.21 -9.42 10.08
CA ASN A 83 -13.75 -9.99 8.85
C ASN A 83 -13.70 -9.01 7.66
N ASN A 84 -12.81 -8.04 7.70
CA ASN A 84 -12.60 -7.11 6.60
C ASN A 84 -11.25 -7.40 5.94
N PHE A 85 -11.28 -7.88 4.69
CA PHE A 85 -10.07 -8.36 4.01
C PHE A 85 -9.74 -7.64 2.72
N MET A 86 -10.59 -6.73 2.27
CA MET A 86 -10.40 -6.00 1.03
C MET A 86 -10.70 -4.51 1.21
N TYR A 87 -10.01 -3.70 0.45
CA TYR A 87 -10.27 -2.26 0.39
C TYR A 87 -9.98 -1.76 -1.02
N THR A 88 -10.91 -1.03 -1.61
CA THR A 88 -10.70 -0.45 -2.94
C THR A 88 -10.42 1.04 -2.82
N VAL A 89 -9.30 1.45 -3.37
CA VAL A 89 -8.89 2.86 -3.45
C VAL A 89 -9.25 3.37 -4.84
N GLU A 90 -10.18 4.31 -4.90
CA GLU A 90 -10.60 4.88 -6.18
C GLU A 90 -9.49 5.73 -6.77
N LYS A 91 -9.42 5.76 -8.10
CA LYS A 91 -8.40 6.54 -8.82
C LYS A 91 -8.34 7.97 -8.30
N GLY A 92 -7.13 8.49 -8.19
CA GLY A 92 -6.91 9.86 -7.75
C GLY A 92 -6.96 10.09 -6.25
N THR A 93 -7.31 9.09 -5.46
CA THR A 93 -7.33 9.21 -4.00
C THR A 93 -5.94 9.04 -3.44
N TRP A 94 -5.49 9.99 -2.62
CA TRP A 94 -4.21 9.86 -1.90
C TRP A 94 -4.33 8.76 -0.86
N PHE A 95 -3.34 7.88 -0.77
CA PHE A 95 -3.34 6.86 0.26
C PHE A 95 -1.93 6.47 0.69
N ALA A 96 -1.86 5.92 1.88
CA ALA A 96 -0.65 5.39 2.48
C ALA A 96 -1.00 4.15 3.29
N LEU A 97 -0.06 3.26 3.46
CA LEU A 97 -0.26 1.99 4.13
C LEU A 97 0.73 1.81 5.26
N LYS A 98 0.28 1.19 6.35
CA LYS A 98 1.16 0.86 7.48
C LYS A 98 0.69 -0.43 8.13
N SER A 99 1.62 -1.34 8.39
CA SER A 99 1.32 -2.54 9.15
C SER A 99 1.09 -2.18 10.62
N THR A 100 0.11 -2.84 11.25
CA THR A 100 -0.13 -2.67 12.70
C THR A 100 0.79 -3.50 13.56
N GLY A 101 1.62 -4.36 12.98
CA GLY A 101 2.53 -5.24 13.72
C GLY A 101 3.80 -5.53 12.96
N ALA A 102 4.30 -6.74 13.10
CA ALA A 102 5.62 -7.08 12.57
C ALA A 102 5.70 -6.97 11.04
N TYR A 103 4.67 -7.42 10.36
CA TYR A 103 4.57 -7.30 8.90
C TYR A 103 3.14 -7.51 8.43
N SER A 104 2.84 -7.01 7.24
CA SER A 104 1.59 -7.31 6.53
C SER A 104 1.93 -7.70 5.09
N LEU A 105 1.34 -8.80 4.64
CA LEU A 105 1.42 -9.23 3.24
C LEU A 105 0.07 -9.04 2.60
N ILE A 106 0.03 -8.28 1.52
CA ILE A 106 -1.20 -8.02 0.79
C ILE A 106 -1.02 -8.27 -0.69
N GLY A 107 -2.13 -8.38 -1.40
CA GLY A 107 -2.15 -8.31 -2.85
C GLY A 107 -2.72 -6.97 -3.27
N CYS A 108 -2.22 -6.45 -4.39
CA CYS A 108 -2.76 -5.23 -4.97
C CYS A 108 -3.13 -5.50 -6.41
N THR A 109 -4.37 -5.18 -6.76
CA THR A 109 -4.89 -5.33 -8.13
C THR A 109 -5.17 -3.93 -8.67
N VAL A 110 -4.60 -3.61 -9.82
CA VAL A 110 -4.83 -2.32 -10.50
C VAL A 110 -5.45 -2.57 -11.85
N ALA A 111 -6.54 -1.89 -12.16
CA ALA A 111 -7.25 -2.02 -13.43
C ALA A 111 -7.61 -0.62 -13.96
N PRO A 112 -7.32 -0.32 -15.24
CA PRO A 112 -6.45 -1.10 -16.16
C PRO A 112 -5.05 -1.31 -15.62
N ALA A 113 -4.21 -2.05 -16.35
CA ALA A 113 -2.86 -2.43 -15.90
C ALA A 113 -2.05 -1.22 -15.43
N PHE A 114 -1.40 -1.39 -14.28
CA PHE A 114 -0.56 -0.33 -13.70
C PHE A 114 0.71 -0.10 -14.52
N GLU A 115 1.05 1.20 -14.70
CA GLU A 115 2.34 1.64 -15.20
C GLU A 115 2.92 2.65 -14.21
N PHE A 116 4.24 2.69 -14.04
CA PHE A 116 4.83 3.62 -13.06
C PHE A 116 4.54 5.09 -13.37
N GLU A 117 4.24 5.44 -14.62
CA GLU A 117 3.79 6.78 -14.96
C GLU A 117 2.43 7.15 -14.36
N ASP A 118 1.65 6.15 -13.91
CA ASP A 118 0.39 6.40 -13.21
C ASP A 118 0.60 6.86 -11.77
N LEU A 119 1.78 6.64 -11.23
CA LEU A 119 2.08 6.86 -9.82
C LEU A 119 2.56 8.29 -9.58
N GLU A 120 1.95 8.95 -8.61
CA GLU A 120 2.39 10.24 -8.11
C GLU A 120 2.66 10.12 -6.61
N LEU A 121 3.89 10.39 -6.19
CA LEU A 121 4.24 10.46 -4.77
C LEU A 121 3.97 11.87 -4.28
N ALA A 122 3.41 12.00 -3.08
CA ALA A 122 3.19 13.30 -2.47
C ALA A 122 4.53 13.94 -2.12
N PRO A 123 4.69 15.26 -2.33
CA PRO A 123 5.89 15.95 -1.84
C PRO A 123 6.00 15.77 -0.33
N LYS A 124 7.12 15.26 0.14
CA LYS A 124 7.31 14.94 1.55
C LYS A 124 6.94 16.08 2.48
N ALA A 125 7.38 17.28 2.17
CA ALA A 125 7.14 18.45 3.01
C ALA A 125 5.64 18.73 3.17
N VAL A 126 4.88 18.73 2.07
CA VAL A 126 3.45 19.02 2.10
C VAL A 126 2.67 17.90 2.77
N SER A 127 2.87 16.68 2.32
CA SER A 127 2.20 15.51 2.86
C SER A 127 2.48 15.34 4.34
N TYR A 128 3.74 15.47 4.72
CA TYR A 128 4.17 15.32 6.10
C TYR A 128 3.58 16.39 7.01
N THR A 129 3.49 17.62 6.51
CA THR A 129 2.93 18.73 7.28
C THR A 129 1.44 18.55 7.52
N HIS A 130 0.69 18.22 6.48
CA HIS A 130 -0.76 18.09 6.59
C HIS A 130 -1.19 16.87 7.36
N LEU A 131 -0.58 15.74 7.11
CA LEU A 131 -1.08 14.47 7.60
C LEU A 131 -0.48 14.07 8.94
N ARG A 132 0.71 14.55 9.22
CA ARG A 132 1.37 14.27 10.49
C ARG A 132 0.63 14.86 11.68
N ALA A 133 -0.07 15.98 11.50
CA ALA A 133 -0.83 16.62 12.56
C ALA A 133 -1.96 15.73 13.08
N HIS A 134 -2.38 14.76 12.28
CA HIS A 134 -3.55 13.93 12.57
C HIS A 134 -3.21 12.49 12.88
N GLU A 135 -1.93 12.09 12.75
CA GLU A 135 -1.65 10.71 12.88
C GLU A 135 -0.15 10.43 13.07
N THR A 136 0.18 9.15 13.14
CA THR A 136 1.49 8.70 13.58
C THR A 136 2.22 7.85 12.55
N LEU A 137 1.99 8.10 11.28
CA LEU A 137 2.67 7.44 10.21
C LEU A 137 4.10 7.88 10.13
N GLY A 138 4.96 7.46 10.62
CA GLY A 138 6.29 8.00 10.46
C GLY A 138 7.12 8.00 11.64
#